data_e93986c936b3ca2beb4d2d4ec7c7a864
#
_entry.id   e93986c936b3ca2beb4d2d4ec7c7a864
#
_cell.length_a   1.000
_cell.length_b   1.000
_cell.length_c   1.000
_cell.angle_alpha   90.00
_cell.angle_beta   90.00
_cell.angle_gamma   90.00
#
_symmetry.space_group_name_H-M   'P 1'
#
loop_
_entity.id
_entity.type
_entity.pdbx_description
1 polymer ?
#
loop_
_entity_poly.entity_id
_entity_poly.type
_entity_poly.pdbx_seq_one_letter_code
_entity_poly.pdbx_strand_id
1 'polypeptide(L)'
;MVLLSPIERATRLLSASSYPTHGDVRFVFLGIQEHLSRYINDESFSQHIVADAIYQKLSNYWPIMSESSQISSLLDPRVKFSAFEDEIEKTNAKNLILNLAGYAFSLSPLPAETTPGNNIIETQSFFRNLRNNTVTLNSLENTNSSASRTLDNEMERYLAIPLEDQVDPLLWWQVRQEEFPILSRIAQDYLCIQATSVASEQAFSVAGLTISPLRNRLDAETARVTLCLKSWIREAIC
;
A
#
# COMPACT_ATOMS: atom_id res chain seq x y z
N MET A 1 25.62 4.89 -18.96
CA MET A 1 24.18 4.56 -19.05
C MET A 1 23.82 3.25 -18.34
N VAL A 2 24.73 2.27 -18.29
CA VAL A 2 24.45 0.95 -17.68
C VAL A 2 24.02 1.04 -16.20
N LEU A 3 24.72 1.87 -15.41
CA LEU A 3 24.45 2.01 -13.96
C LEU A 3 23.06 2.57 -13.65
N LEU A 4 22.57 3.54 -14.39
CA LEU A 4 21.33 4.27 -14.12
C LEU A 4 20.08 3.66 -14.79
N SER A 5 20.27 2.75 -15.76
CA SER A 5 19.14 2.16 -16.50
C SER A 5 18.12 1.42 -15.60
N PRO A 6 18.52 0.61 -14.62
CA PRO A 6 17.57 -0.01 -13.71
C PRO A 6 16.85 0.99 -12.81
N ILE A 7 17.53 2.06 -12.39
CA ILE A 7 16.93 3.12 -11.56
C ILE A 7 15.87 3.90 -12.37
N GLU A 8 16.15 4.20 -13.64
CA GLU A 8 15.18 4.84 -14.53
C GLU A 8 13.95 3.97 -14.74
N ARG A 9 14.14 2.65 -14.95
CA ARG A 9 13.02 1.70 -15.06
C ARG A 9 12.20 1.61 -13.76
N ALA A 10 12.87 1.55 -12.62
CA ALA A 10 12.25 1.55 -11.31
C ALA A 10 11.43 2.81 -11.07
N THR A 11 11.97 3.98 -11.39
CA THR A 11 11.27 5.27 -11.28
C THR A 11 10.01 5.25 -12.13
N ARG A 12 10.09 4.77 -13.37
CA ARG A 12 8.94 4.68 -14.28
C ARG A 12 7.88 3.72 -13.75
N LEU A 13 8.27 2.56 -13.25
CA LEU A 13 7.36 1.56 -12.68
C LEU A 13 6.63 2.12 -11.45
N LEU A 14 7.37 2.64 -10.47
CA LEU A 14 6.81 3.12 -9.20
C LEU A 14 6.02 4.44 -9.35
N SER A 15 6.22 5.18 -10.44
CA SER A 15 5.48 6.41 -10.76
C SER A 15 4.19 6.17 -11.54
N ALA A 16 3.81 4.92 -11.78
CA ALA A 16 2.56 4.61 -12.46
C ALA A 16 1.35 5.12 -11.67
N SER A 17 0.36 5.69 -12.38
CA SER A 17 -0.90 6.17 -11.80
C SER A 17 -2.09 5.27 -12.12
N SER A 18 -1.92 4.31 -13.03
CA SER A 18 -2.98 3.42 -13.51
C SER A 18 -3.16 2.15 -12.66
N TYR A 19 -2.20 1.86 -11.78
CA TYR A 19 -2.26 0.73 -10.85
C TYR A 19 -1.47 1.05 -9.57
N PRO A 20 -1.82 0.42 -8.43
CA PRO A 20 -1.10 0.61 -7.19
C PRO A 20 0.29 -0.05 -7.25
N THR A 21 1.30 0.62 -6.72
CA THR A 21 2.71 0.22 -6.88
C THR A 21 3.42 -0.10 -5.56
N HIS A 22 2.72 0.00 -4.41
CA HIS A 22 3.37 -0.17 -3.10
C HIS A 22 3.89 -1.59 -2.87
N GLY A 23 3.19 -2.61 -3.38
CA GLY A 23 3.66 -4.00 -3.33
C GLY A 23 4.99 -4.23 -4.05
N ASP A 24 5.28 -3.44 -5.10
CA ASP A 24 6.49 -3.57 -5.90
C ASP A 24 7.72 -2.89 -5.28
N VAL A 25 7.53 -1.97 -4.30
CA VAL A 25 8.62 -1.11 -3.76
C VAL A 25 9.80 -1.94 -3.28
N ARG A 26 9.53 -2.92 -2.41
CA ARG A 26 10.57 -3.73 -1.80
C ARG A 26 11.36 -4.52 -2.83
N PHE A 27 10.67 -5.19 -3.73
CA PHE A 27 11.27 -5.98 -4.80
C PHE A 27 12.13 -5.12 -5.74
N VAL A 28 11.64 -3.94 -6.10
CA VAL A 28 12.37 -2.98 -6.94
C VAL A 28 13.64 -2.48 -6.26
N PHE A 29 13.56 -2.15 -4.96
CA PHE A 29 14.74 -1.69 -4.20
C PHE A 29 15.80 -2.79 -4.07
N LEU A 30 15.42 -4.02 -3.73
CA LEU A 30 16.33 -5.16 -3.68
C LEU A 30 17.01 -5.39 -5.04
N GLY A 31 16.26 -5.34 -6.13
CA GLY A 31 16.80 -5.45 -7.47
C GLY A 31 17.81 -4.36 -7.84
N ILE A 32 17.58 -3.11 -7.40
CA ILE A 32 18.52 -2.00 -7.58
C ILE A 32 19.77 -2.23 -6.72
N GLN A 33 19.62 -2.62 -5.46
CA GLN A 33 20.77 -2.90 -4.57
C GLN A 33 21.64 -4.03 -5.10
N GLU A 34 21.04 -5.12 -5.57
CA GLU A 34 21.77 -6.22 -6.21
C GLU A 34 22.50 -5.76 -7.47
N HIS A 35 21.84 -4.95 -8.31
CA HIS A 35 22.48 -4.37 -9.49
C HIS A 35 23.70 -3.51 -9.14
N LEU A 36 23.56 -2.61 -8.17
CA LEU A 36 24.66 -1.72 -7.75
C LEU A 36 25.83 -2.49 -7.13
N SER A 37 25.55 -3.52 -6.33
CA SER A 37 26.59 -4.33 -5.66
C SER A 37 27.58 -4.96 -6.63
N ARG A 38 27.15 -5.27 -7.86
CA ARG A 38 28.02 -5.82 -8.92
C ARG A 38 29.07 -4.83 -9.39
N TYR A 39 28.79 -3.51 -9.29
CA TYR A 39 29.70 -2.45 -9.76
C TYR A 39 30.53 -1.83 -8.65
N ILE A 40 30.11 -1.93 -7.40
CA ILE A 40 30.84 -1.38 -6.24
C ILE A 40 32.19 -2.07 -6.08
N ASN A 41 32.24 -3.38 -6.26
CA ASN A 41 33.45 -4.18 -6.10
C ASN A 41 34.29 -4.33 -7.38
N ASP A 42 33.87 -3.71 -8.47
CA ASP A 42 34.61 -3.75 -9.75
C ASP A 42 35.48 -2.51 -9.90
N GLU A 43 36.75 -2.59 -9.47
CA GLU A 43 37.74 -1.51 -9.58
C GLU A 43 38.02 -1.10 -11.04
N SER A 44 37.74 -1.99 -12.01
CA SER A 44 37.86 -1.68 -13.44
C SER A 44 36.74 -0.77 -13.96
N PHE A 45 35.63 -0.71 -13.24
CA PHE A 45 34.49 0.15 -13.59
C PHE A 45 34.73 1.58 -13.10
N SER A 46 34.93 2.52 -14.03
CA SER A 46 35.30 3.92 -13.72
C SER A 46 34.31 4.67 -12.81
N GLN A 47 33.10 4.18 -12.64
CA GLN A 47 32.04 4.80 -11.84
C GLN A 47 31.67 3.99 -10.57
N HIS A 48 32.55 3.13 -10.09
CA HIS A 48 32.30 2.31 -8.88
C HIS A 48 32.01 3.18 -7.64
N ILE A 49 32.67 4.33 -7.47
CA ILE A 49 32.42 5.29 -6.39
C ILE A 49 30.98 5.84 -6.47
N VAL A 50 30.49 6.10 -7.69
CA VAL A 50 29.10 6.58 -7.89
C VAL A 50 28.10 5.47 -7.55
N ALA A 51 28.39 4.22 -7.92
CA ALA A 51 27.57 3.08 -7.56
C ALA A 51 27.47 2.92 -6.05
N ASP A 52 28.59 3.03 -5.33
CA ASP A 52 28.62 2.98 -3.86
C ASP A 52 27.81 4.13 -3.23
N ALA A 53 28.00 5.37 -3.70
CA ALA A 53 27.26 6.51 -3.18
C ALA A 53 25.73 6.36 -3.35
N ILE A 54 25.28 5.82 -4.49
CA ILE A 54 23.85 5.55 -4.73
C ILE A 54 23.37 4.42 -3.79
N TYR A 55 24.15 3.35 -3.65
CA TYR A 55 23.83 2.23 -2.77
C TYR A 55 23.64 2.68 -1.32
N GLN A 56 24.62 3.44 -0.79
CA GLN A 56 24.56 3.99 0.57
C GLN A 56 23.33 4.88 0.77
N LYS A 57 22.99 5.68 -0.23
CA LYS A 57 21.80 6.54 -0.17
C LYS A 57 20.51 5.73 -0.12
N LEU A 58 20.37 4.69 -0.93
CA LEU A 58 19.22 3.78 -0.91
C LEU A 58 19.11 3.03 0.43
N SER A 59 20.22 2.53 0.95
CA SER A 59 20.28 1.83 2.22
C SER A 59 19.81 2.69 3.40
N ASN A 60 20.06 4.01 3.36
CA ASN A 60 19.57 4.93 4.38
C ASN A 60 18.05 5.15 4.34
N TYR A 61 17.40 4.95 3.20
CA TYR A 61 15.94 5.03 3.08
C TYR A 61 15.21 3.72 3.45
N TRP A 62 15.92 2.60 3.44
CA TRP A 62 15.34 1.28 3.68
C TRP A 62 14.57 1.16 4.99
N PRO A 63 15.08 1.63 6.15
CA PRO A 63 14.36 1.54 7.42
C PRO A 63 13.04 2.32 7.44
N ILE A 64 12.96 3.43 6.68
CA ILE A 64 11.78 4.30 6.64
C ILE A 64 10.59 3.59 5.95
N MET A 65 10.87 2.72 4.98
CA MET A 65 9.86 2.03 4.19
C MET A 65 9.51 0.64 4.72
N SER A 66 10.15 0.21 5.83
CA SER A 66 10.26 -1.21 6.12
C SER A 66 8.92 -1.86 6.44
N GLU A 67 8.11 -1.34 7.36
CA GLU A 67 6.90 -2.04 7.82
C GLU A 67 5.79 -2.12 6.76
N SER A 68 5.37 -0.99 6.20
CA SER A 68 4.28 -0.98 5.21
C SER A 68 4.64 -1.72 3.92
N SER A 69 5.91 -1.62 3.49
CA SER A 69 6.38 -2.35 2.32
C SER A 69 6.50 -3.86 2.55
N GLN A 70 6.86 -4.29 3.78
CA GLN A 70 6.85 -5.70 4.15
C GLN A 70 5.44 -6.29 4.09
N ILE A 71 4.45 -5.58 4.64
CA ILE A 71 3.04 -5.99 4.60
C ILE A 71 2.55 -6.07 3.15
N SER A 72 2.77 -5.02 2.36
CA SER A 72 2.32 -4.96 0.96
C SER A 72 2.98 -6.04 0.11
N SER A 73 4.30 -6.25 0.24
CA SER A 73 5.01 -7.28 -0.53
C SER A 73 4.59 -8.69 -0.13
N LEU A 74 4.36 -8.95 1.18
CA LEU A 74 3.90 -10.26 1.62
C LEU A 74 2.48 -10.57 1.14
N LEU A 75 1.61 -9.56 1.06
CA LEU A 75 0.24 -9.68 0.57
C LEU A 75 0.11 -9.60 -0.96
N ASP A 76 1.19 -9.33 -1.67
CA ASP A 76 1.19 -9.38 -3.14
C ASP A 76 1.33 -10.85 -3.61
N PRO A 77 0.33 -11.43 -4.29
CA PRO A 77 0.36 -12.82 -4.73
C PRO A 77 1.49 -13.12 -5.74
N ARG A 78 2.02 -12.08 -6.39
CA ARG A 78 3.14 -12.19 -7.35
C ARG A 78 4.50 -12.31 -6.67
N VAL A 79 4.61 -11.81 -5.43
CA VAL A 79 5.88 -11.59 -4.75
C VAL A 79 6.01 -12.43 -3.49
N LYS A 80 5.08 -12.32 -2.54
CA LYS A 80 5.08 -13.02 -1.26
C LYS A 80 6.47 -12.98 -0.58
N PHE A 81 6.99 -14.12 -0.16
CA PHE A 81 8.29 -14.23 0.48
C PHE A 81 9.51 -14.06 -0.43
N SER A 82 9.35 -13.97 -1.76
CA SER A 82 10.48 -13.75 -2.68
C SER A 82 11.16 -12.38 -2.53
N ALA A 83 10.46 -11.40 -1.90
CA ALA A 83 11.02 -10.10 -1.59
C ALA A 83 11.74 -10.02 -0.24
N PHE A 84 12.00 -11.15 0.43
CA PHE A 84 12.59 -11.18 1.76
C PHE A 84 13.89 -11.99 1.72
N GLU A 85 14.95 -11.43 2.31
CA GLU A 85 16.30 -12.03 2.25
C GLU A 85 16.49 -13.15 3.28
N ASP A 86 15.94 -12.97 4.49
CA ASP A 86 16.15 -13.91 5.58
C ASP A 86 14.83 -14.34 6.27
N GLU A 87 14.90 -15.39 7.07
CA GLU A 87 13.76 -15.95 7.80
C GLU A 87 13.28 -15.04 8.94
N ILE A 88 14.14 -14.16 9.45
CA ILE A 88 13.78 -13.18 10.49
C ILE A 88 12.86 -12.13 9.90
N GLU A 89 13.20 -11.60 8.71
CA GLU A 89 12.34 -10.66 7.99
C GLU A 89 10.98 -11.27 7.63
N LYS A 90 10.95 -12.50 7.14
CA LYS A 90 9.72 -13.23 6.82
C LYS A 90 8.82 -13.37 8.03
N THR A 91 9.41 -13.74 9.18
CA THR A 91 8.70 -13.86 10.44
C THR A 91 8.19 -12.51 10.92
N ASN A 92 8.99 -11.46 10.81
CA ASN A 92 8.58 -10.09 11.18
C ASN A 92 7.41 -9.61 10.31
N ALA A 93 7.48 -9.81 9.00
CA ALA A 93 6.40 -9.43 8.08
C ALA A 93 5.08 -10.17 8.40
N LYS A 94 5.18 -11.48 8.70
CA LYS A 94 4.01 -12.26 9.16
C LYS A 94 3.44 -11.68 10.45
N ASN A 95 4.29 -11.41 11.44
CA ASN A 95 3.87 -10.86 12.74
C ASN A 95 3.25 -9.46 12.61
N LEU A 96 3.75 -8.61 11.72
CA LEU A 96 3.16 -7.30 11.44
C LEU A 96 1.70 -7.44 10.99
N ILE A 97 1.41 -8.37 10.06
CA ILE A 97 0.04 -8.61 9.59
C ILE A 97 -0.84 -9.20 10.70
N LEU A 98 -0.32 -10.14 11.48
CA LEU A 98 -1.06 -10.73 12.60
C LEU A 98 -1.44 -9.70 13.67
N ASN A 99 -0.55 -8.75 13.94
CA ASN A 99 -0.83 -7.65 14.87
C ASN A 99 -1.92 -6.70 14.35
N LEU A 100 -2.00 -6.47 13.03
CA LEU A 100 -3.06 -5.65 12.43
C LEU A 100 -4.46 -6.23 12.63
N ALA A 101 -4.61 -7.53 12.72
CA ALA A 101 -5.90 -8.15 12.94
C ALA A 101 -6.52 -7.75 14.29
N GLY A 102 -5.72 -7.58 15.33
CA GLY A 102 -6.18 -7.09 16.62
C GLY A 102 -6.84 -5.71 16.52
N TYR A 103 -6.37 -4.87 15.61
CA TYR A 103 -6.95 -3.53 15.35
C TYR A 103 -8.14 -3.58 14.38
N ALA A 104 -8.09 -4.42 13.35
CA ALA A 104 -9.15 -4.52 12.32
C ALA A 104 -10.47 -5.04 12.90
N PHE A 105 -10.43 -5.93 13.89
CA PHE A 105 -11.63 -6.42 14.59
C PHE A 105 -12.24 -5.41 15.56
N SER A 106 -11.48 -4.38 15.98
CA SER A 106 -12.00 -3.29 16.79
C SER A 106 -12.83 -2.27 15.99
N LEU A 107 -12.70 -2.29 14.65
CA LEU A 107 -13.52 -1.50 13.74
C LEU A 107 -14.74 -2.34 13.36
N SER A 108 -15.86 -2.13 14.07
CA SER A 108 -17.18 -2.70 13.78
C SER A 108 -17.56 -2.62 12.30
N PRO A 109 -18.44 -3.54 11.82
CA PRO A 109 -18.86 -3.55 10.42
C PRO A 109 -19.42 -2.18 10.02
N LEU A 110 -19.03 -1.71 8.83
CA LEU A 110 -19.65 -0.55 8.19
C LEU A 110 -21.18 -0.71 8.22
N PRO A 111 -21.93 0.25 8.74
CA PRO A 111 -23.38 0.20 8.63
C PRO A 111 -23.76 0.14 7.16
N ALA A 112 -24.58 -0.82 6.79
CA ALA A 112 -25.27 -0.83 5.51
C ALA A 112 -25.91 0.55 5.28
N GLU A 113 -25.81 1.04 4.05
CA GLU A 113 -26.33 2.32 3.59
C GLU A 113 -27.72 2.60 4.17
N THR A 114 -27.83 3.57 5.06
CA THR A 114 -29.09 4.17 5.47
C THR A 114 -29.16 5.58 4.91
N THR A 115 -30.25 5.82 4.21
CA THR A 115 -30.74 7.06 3.63
C THR A 115 -30.46 8.33 4.47
N PRO A 116 -30.30 9.51 3.83
CA PRO A 116 -29.90 10.75 4.49
C PRO A 116 -31.03 11.30 5.36
N GLY A 117 -30.81 11.31 6.66
CA GLY A 117 -31.72 11.94 7.63
C GLY A 117 -31.16 11.92 9.05
N ASN A 118 -30.77 13.10 9.54
CA ASN A 118 -30.44 13.45 10.92
C ASN A 118 -28.99 13.34 11.42
N ASN A 119 -28.18 14.35 11.08
CA ASN A 119 -26.79 14.55 11.55
C ASN A 119 -26.60 14.69 13.07
N ILE A 120 -27.63 14.81 13.90
CA ILE A 120 -27.54 14.98 15.36
C ILE A 120 -27.45 13.62 16.08
N ILE A 121 -28.08 12.58 15.53
CA ILE A 121 -28.10 11.23 16.13
C ILE A 121 -26.77 10.52 15.89
N GLU A 122 -26.12 10.76 14.75
CA GLU A 122 -24.83 10.15 14.42
C GLU A 122 -23.70 10.66 15.32
N THR A 123 -23.66 11.95 15.62
CA THR A 123 -22.64 12.51 16.52
C THR A 123 -22.78 11.94 17.94
N GLN A 124 -23.99 11.74 18.42
CA GLN A 124 -24.23 11.16 19.74
C GLN A 124 -23.90 9.66 19.80
N SER A 125 -24.12 8.92 18.71
CA SER A 125 -23.75 7.51 18.62
C SER A 125 -22.23 7.33 18.59
N PHE A 126 -21.53 8.22 17.84
CA PHE A 126 -20.07 8.24 17.78
C PHE A 126 -19.42 8.49 19.16
N PHE A 127 -19.88 9.51 19.90
CA PHE A 127 -19.39 9.79 21.25
C PHE A 127 -19.76 8.72 22.27
N ARG A 128 -20.90 8.05 22.12
CA ARG A 128 -21.30 6.92 22.96
C ARG A 128 -20.38 5.73 22.75
N ASN A 129 -20.00 5.44 21.50
CA ASN A 129 -19.09 4.37 21.15
C ASN A 129 -17.66 4.64 21.67
N LEU A 130 -17.16 5.87 21.56
CA LEU A 130 -15.88 6.29 22.14
C LEU A 130 -15.85 6.09 23.66
N ARG A 131 -16.94 6.43 24.36
CA ARG A 131 -17.02 6.30 25.83
C ARG A 131 -17.16 4.85 26.29
N ASN A 132 -17.84 4.00 25.51
CA ASN A 132 -17.98 2.57 25.82
C ASN A 132 -16.67 1.79 25.58
N ASN A 133 -15.84 2.22 24.62
CA ASN A 133 -14.54 1.60 24.36
C ASN A 133 -13.51 1.83 25.48
N THR A 134 -13.70 2.85 26.34
CA THR A 134 -12.82 3.07 27.49
C THR A 134 -13.15 2.15 28.69
N VAL A 135 -14.29 1.49 28.70
CA VAL A 135 -14.74 0.65 29.84
C VAL A 135 -14.55 -0.86 29.60
N THR A 136 -14.26 -1.29 28.36
CA THR A 136 -14.26 -2.72 27.98
C THR A 136 -12.87 -3.31 27.73
N LEU A 137 -11.81 -2.77 28.34
CA LEU A 137 -10.45 -3.34 28.22
C LEU A 137 -10.30 -4.73 28.86
N ASN A 138 -11.23 -5.17 29.72
CA ASN A 138 -11.13 -6.44 30.44
C ASN A 138 -11.89 -7.62 29.79
N SER A 139 -12.62 -7.40 28.69
CA SER A 139 -13.35 -8.47 27.96
C SER A 139 -12.75 -8.83 26.61
N LEU A 140 -11.67 -8.17 26.20
CA LEU A 140 -11.06 -8.30 24.86
C LEU A 140 -10.07 -9.46 24.71
N GLU A 141 -9.62 -10.07 25.82
CA GLU A 141 -8.63 -11.15 25.75
C GLU A 141 -9.17 -12.44 25.11
N ASN A 142 -10.48 -12.74 25.23
CA ASN A 142 -11.05 -13.97 24.68
C ASN A 142 -11.50 -13.88 23.20
N THR A 143 -11.79 -12.69 22.69
CA THR A 143 -12.16 -12.49 21.28
C THR A 143 -10.92 -12.34 20.39
N ASN A 144 -9.84 -11.75 20.89
CA ASN A 144 -8.59 -11.58 20.17
C ASN A 144 -7.90 -12.94 19.88
N SER A 145 -8.03 -13.93 20.76
CA SER A 145 -7.42 -15.23 20.56
C SER A 145 -8.09 -16.06 19.45
N SER A 146 -9.39 -15.94 19.24
CA SER A 146 -10.10 -16.64 18.17
C SER A 146 -9.86 -15.97 16.80
N ALA A 147 -9.87 -14.65 16.76
CA ALA A 147 -9.59 -13.88 15.55
C ALA A 147 -8.14 -14.06 15.06
N SER A 148 -7.19 -14.07 15.98
CA SER A 148 -5.77 -14.32 15.66
C SER A 148 -5.57 -15.73 15.10
N ARG A 149 -6.19 -16.77 15.67
CA ARG A 149 -6.13 -18.13 15.13
C ARG A 149 -6.75 -18.26 13.74
N THR A 150 -7.82 -17.53 13.46
CA THR A 150 -8.46 -17.52 12.14
C THR A 150 -7.55 -16.87 11.12
N LEU A 151 -6.92 -15.74 11.45
CA LEU A 151 -5.97 -15.08 10.57
C LEU A 151 -4.69 -15.89 10.34
N ASP A 152 -4.16 -16.55 11.38
CA ASP A 152 -3.03 -17.48 11.22
C ASP A 152 -3.34 -18.57 10.20
N ASN A 153 -4.53 -19.16 10.26
CA ASN A 153 -4.98 -20.16 9.32
C ASN A 153 -5.13 -19.59 7.88
N GLU A 154 -5.72 -18.39 7.74
CA GLU A 154 -5.79 -17.73 6.44
C GLU A 154 -4.39 -17.46 5.87
N MET A 155 -3.46 -16.99 6.70
CA MET A 155 -2.09 -16.72 6.31
C MET A 155 -1.35 -17.98 5.84
N GLU A 156 -1.46 -19.09 6.57
CA GLU A 156 -0.86 -20.36 6.19
C GLU A 156 -1.40 -20.87 4.85
N ARG A 157 -2.72 -20.83 4.66
CA ARG A 157 -3.36 -21.22 3.41
C ARG A 157 -2.95 -20.32 2.25
N TYR A 158 -2.90 -19.00 2.46
CA TYR A 158 -2.46 -18.04 1.46
C TYR A 158 -1.01 -18.28 1.04
N LEU A 159 -0.12 -18.50 1.99
CA LEU A 159 1.30 -18.75 1.72
C LEU A 159 1.54 -20.10 1.03
N ALA A 160 0.67 -21.08 1.21
CA ALA A 160 0.72 -22.36 0.50
C ALA A 160 0.34 -22.27 -0.99
N ILE A 161 -0.38 -21.24 -1.40
CA ILE A 161 -0.70 -21.01 -2.82
C ILE A 161 0.58 -20.63 -3.57
N PRO A 162 0.89 -21.19 -4.74
CA PRO A 162 2.04 -20.80 -5.56
C PRO A 162 1.99 -19.32 -5.95
N LEU A 163 3.14 -18.75 -6.36
CA LEU A 163 3.23 -17.40 -6.91
C LEU A 163 2.46 -17.32 -8.24
N GLU A 164 1.76 -16.23 -8.43
CA GLU A 164 0.96 -15.96 -9.62
C GLU A 164 1.44 -14.65 -10.30
N ASP A 165 2.42 -14.74 -11.19
CA ASP A 165 3.15 -13.58 -11.73
C ASP A 165 2.31 -12.62 -12.59
N GLN A 166 1.22 -13.10 -13.20
CA GLN A 166 0.43 -12.36 -14.20
C GLN A 166 -0.98 -12.00 -13.70
N VAL A 167 -1.10 -11.59 -12.46
CA VAL A 167 -2.38 -11.20 -11.88
C VAL A 167 -2.35 -9.76 -11.43
N ASP A 168 -3.52 -9.10 -11.47
CA ASP A 168 -3.74 -7.86 -10.73
C ASP A 168 -3.92 -8.22 -9.26
N PRO A 169 -3.08 -7.72 -8.34
CA PRO A 169 -3.15 -8.09 -6.93
C PRO A 169 -4.48 -7.73 -6.27
N LEU A 170 -5.06 -6.56 -6.58
CA LEU A 170 -6.33 -6.15 -5.98
C LEU A 170 -7.49 -7.00 -6.48
N LEU A 171 -7.52 -7.32 -7.77
CA LEU A 171 -8.52 -8.19 -8.35
C LEU A 171 -8.39 -9.63 -7.81
N TRP A 172 -7.15 -10.10 -7.62
CA TRP A 172 -6.87 -11.42 -7.03
C TRP A 172 -7.49 -11.55 -5.64
N TRP A 173 -7.31 -10.54 -4.78
CA TRP A 173 -7.90 -10.49 -3.44
C TRP A 173 -9.41 -10.32 -3.47
N GLN A 174 -9.94 -9.53 -4.41
CA GLN A 174 -11.38 -9.35 -4.58
C GLN A 174 -12.09 -10.69 -4.89
N VAL A 175 -11.53 -11.49 -5.78
CA VAL A 175 -12.09 -12.81 -6.14
C VAL A 175 -12.05 -13.79 -4.98
N ARG A 176 -11.03 -13.72 -4.12
CA ARG A 176 -10.82 -14.63 -2.99
C ARG A 176 -11.26 -14.08 -1.63
N GLN A 177 -12.03 -13.01 -1.59
CA GLN A 177 -12.47 -12.37 -0.34
C GLN A 177 -13.31 -13.28 0.56
N GLU A 178 -14.04 -14.24 0.00
CA GLU A 178 -14.80 -15.24 0.77
C GLU A 178 -13.88 -16.31 1.37
N GLU A 179 -12.79 -16.64 0.70
CA GLU A 179 -11.79 -17.60 1.16
C GLU A 179 -10.87 -17.04 2.23
N PHE A 180 -10.52 -15.75 2.12
CA PHE A 180 -9.60 -15.02 3.00
C PHE A 180 -10.23 -13.70 3.50
N PRO A 181 -11.31 -13.75 4.29
CA PRO A 181 -12.09 -12.57 4.64
C PRO A 181 -11.31 -11.50 5.44
N ILE A 182 -10.31 -11.90 6.23
CA ILE A 182 -9.49 -10.97 7.01
C ILE A 182 -8.33 -10.45 6.17
N LEU A 183 -7.57 -11.35 5.55
CA LEU A 183 -6.41 -10.97 4.74
C LEU A 183 -6.78 -10.10 3.55
N SER A 184 -7.92 -10.35 2.89
CA SER A 184 -8.36 -9.55 1.74
C SER A 184 -8.61 -8.09 2.11
N ARG A 185 -9.12 -7.79 3.31
CA ARG A 185 -9.31 -6.42 3.79
C ARG A 185 -7.97 -5.73 4.04
N ILE A 186 -7.07 -6.41 4.75
CA ILE A 186 -5.72 -5.88 5.00
C ILE A 186 -5.00 -5.66 3.67
N ALA A 187 -5.12 -6.60 2.73
CA ALA A 187 -4.52 -6.49 1.42
C ALA A 187 -5.06 -5.28 0.62
N GLN A 188 -6.37 -5.04 0.66
CA GLN A 188 -6.96 -3.86 0.03
C GLN A 188 -6.39 -2.56 0.61
N ASP A 189 -6.28 -2.47 1.95
CA ASP A 189 -5.78 -1.26 2.61
C ASP A 189 -4.31 -0.97 2.26
N TYR A 190 -3.48 -1.99 2.14
CA TYR A 190 -2.05 -1.83 1.90
C TYR A 190 -1.67 -1.84 0.42
N LEU A 191 -2.31 -2.67 -0.40
CA LEU A 191 -2.00 -2.76 -1.82
C LEU A 191 -2.58 -1.61 -2.66
N CYS A 192 -3.61 -0.90 -2.19
CA CYS A 192 -4.13 0.27 -2.89
C CYS A 192 -3.22 1.51 -2.79
N ILE A 193 -2.19 1.48 -1.92
CA ILE A 193 -1.29 2.61 -1.70
C ILE A 193 -0.38 2.80 -2.91
N GLN A 194 -0.18 4.06 -3.31
CA GLN A 194 0.81 4.42 -4.32
C GLN A 194 2.20 4.52 -3.69
N ALA A 195 3.21 4.01 -4.38
CA ALA A 195 4.59 4.03 -3.91
C ALA A 195 5.22 5.43 -3.90
N THR A 196 4.68 6.36 -4.69
CA THR A 196 5.23 7.70 -4.88
C THR A 196 4.14 8.76 -4.92
N SER A 197 4.52 10.03 -4.69
CA SER A 197 3.64 11.20 -4.82
C SER A 197 3.37 11.62 -6.27
N VAL A 198 3.95 10.95 -7.26
CA VAL A 198 3.88 11.36 -8.68
C VAL A 198 2.43 11.46 -9.17
N ALA A 199 1.56 10.53 -8.77
CA ALA A 199 0.15 10.58 -9.14
C ALA A 199 -0.54 11.87 -8.62
N SER A 200 -0.26 12.27 -7.37
CA SER A 200 -0.78 13.52 -6.81
C SER A 200 -0.16 14.76 -7.45
N GLU A 201 1.14 14.74 -7.76
CA GLU A 201 1.82 15.83 -8.45
C GLU A 201 1.28 16.03 -9.87
N GLN A 202 0.97 14.96 -10.59
CA GLN A 202 0.30 15.02 -11.88
C GLN A 202 -1.10 15.62 -11.75
N ALA A 203 -1.89 15.24 -10.72
CA ALA A 203 -3.20 15.80 -10.45
C ALA A 203 -3.11 17.31 -10.16
N PHE A 204 -2.13 17.76 -9.36
CA PHE A 204 -1.89 19.18 -9.11
C PHE A 204 -1.43 19.93 -10.35
N SER A 205 -0.63 19.33 -11.21
CA SER A 205 -0.23 19.92 -12.49
C SER A 205 -1.44 20.15 -13.40
N VAL A 206 -2.33 19.16 -13.51
CA VAL A 206 -3.60 19.29 -14.26
C VAL A 206 -4.52 20.34 -13.62
N ALA A 207 -4.55 20.41 -12.30
CA ALA A 207 -5.30 21.44 -11.56
C ALA A 207 -4.78 22.84 -11.88
N GLY A 208 -3.45 23.04 -11.88
CA GLY A 208 -2.82 24.33 -12.24
C GLY A 208 -3.15 24.79 -13.67
N LEU A 209 -3.21 23.87 -14.62
CA LEU A 209 -3.63 24.17 -16.00
C LEU A 209 -5.14 24.49 -16.09
N THR A 210 -5.95 23.92 -15.21
CA THR A 210 -7.41 24.16 -15.20
C THR A 210 -7.76 25.46 -14.51
N ILE A 211 -7.07 25.79 -13.40
CA ILE A 211 -7.20 27.03 -12.63
C ILE A 211 -6.11 27.99 -13.11
N SER A 212 -6.18 28.40 -14.36
CA SER A 212 -5.24 29.37 -14.95
C SER A 212 -5.58 30.80 -14.51
N PRO A 213 -4.67 31.78 -14.65
CA PRO A 213 -4.95 33.19 -14.37
C PRO A 213 -6.17 33.74 -15.08
N LEU A 214 -6.53 33.17 -16.25
CA LEU A 214 -7.75 33.53 -17.00
C LEU A 214 -9.03 32.91 -16.41
N ARG A 215 -8.89 31.92 -15.52
CA ARG A 215 -9.99 31.19 -14.86
C ARG A 215 -9.90 31.24 -13.34
N ASN A 216 -9.28 32.26 -12.77
CA ASN A 216 -9.08 32.42 -11.33
C ASN A 216 -10.36 32.74 -10.52
N ARG A 217 -11.51 32.94 -11.22
CA ARG A 217 -12.83 33.14 -10.61
C ARG A 217 -13.67 31.86 -10.52
N LEU A 218 -13.08 30.69 -10.80
CA LEU A 218 -13.78 29.43 -10.58
C LEU A 218 -14.01 29.24 -9.07
N ASP A 219 -15.25 28.96 -8.70
CA ASP A 219 -15.58 28.51 -7.37
C ASP A 219 -14.87 27.18 -7.06
N ALA A 220 -14.50 26.99 -5.80
CA ALA A 220 -13.73 25.82 -5.37
C ALA A 220 -14.44 24.49 -5.69
N GLU A 221 -15.77 24.45 -5.53
CA GLU A 221 -16.57 23.26 -5.85
C GLU A 221 -16.62 23.00 -7.36
N THR A 222 -16.77 24.03 -8.18
CA THR A 222 -16.72 23.91 -9.64
C THR A 222 -15.34 23.42 -10.11
N ALA A 223 -14.27 23.90 -9.50
CA ALA A 223 -12.92 23.44 -9.80
C ALA A 223 -12.76 21.95 -9.42
N ARG A 224 -13.21 21.55 -8.23
CA ARG A 224 -13.18 20.16 -7.76
C ARG A 224 -13.95 19.23 -8.70
N VAL A 225 -15.18 19.56 -9.01
CA VAL A 225 -16.04 18.76 -9.92
C VAL A 225 -15.40 18.64 -11.31
N THR A 226 -14.85 19.73 -11.84
CA THR A 226 -14.20 19.72 -13.16
C THR A 226 -12.97 18.79 -13.18
N LEU A 227 -12.16 18.81 -12.13
CA LEU A 227 -10.98 17.94 -12.02
C LEU A 227 -11.37 16.48 -11.87
N CYS A 228 -12.35 16.17 -11.02
CA CYS A 228 -12.85 14.81 -10.85
C CYS A 228 -13.43 14.27 -12.16
N LEU A 229 -14.28 15.02 -12.85
CA LEU A 229 -14.85 14.60 -14.13
C LEU A 229 -13.78 14.35 -15.20
N LYS A 230 -12.76 15.21 -15.29
CA LYS A 230 -11.64 14.97 -16.20
C LYS A 230 -10.91 13.67 -15.93
N SER A 231 -10.68 13.37 -14.65
CA SER A 231 -10.03 12.11 -14.24
C SER A 231 -10.91 10.92 -14.59
N TRP A 232 -12.18 10.94 -14.22
CA TRP A 232 -13.12 9.83 -14.43
C TRP A 232 -13.35 9.53 -15.92
N ILE A 233 -13.50 10.56 -16.74
CA ILE A 233 -13.66 10.39 -18.19
C ILE A 233 -12.38 9.76 -18.79
N ARG A 234 -11.19 10.21 -18.34
CA ARG A 234 -9.92 9.66 -18.83
C ARG A 234 -9.75 8.18 -18.48
N GLU A 235 -10.16 7.80 -17.26
CA GLU A 235 -10.05 6.42 -16.74
C GLU A 235 -11.27 5.55 -17.14
N ALA A 236 -12.19 6.07 -17.96
CA ALA A 236 -13.42 5.38 -18.39
C ALA A 236 -14.28 4.86 -17.22
N ILE A 237 -14.33 5.62 -16.12
CA ILE A 237 -15.12 5.29 -14.92
C ILE A 237 -16.57 5.79 -15.05
N CYS A 238 -16.89 6.59 -16.08
CA CYS A 238 -18.24 7.09 -16.40
C CYS A 238 -18.83 6.40 -17.62
#